data_57d7252f5bb72b5411f1bbed8be677f9
#
_entry.id   57d7252f5bb72b5411f1bbed8be677f9
#
_cell.length_a   1.000
_cell.length_b   1.000
_cell.length_c   1.000
_cell.angle_alpha   90.00
_cell.angle_beta   90.00
_cell.angle_gamma   90.00
#
_symmetry.space_group_name_H-M   'P 1'
#
loop_
_entity.id
_entity.type
_entity.pdbx_description
1 polymer ?
#
loop_
_entity_poly.entity_id
_entity_poly.type
_entity_poly.pdbx_seq_one_letter_code
_entity_poly.pdbx_strand_id
1 'polypeptide(L)' 'MGNFKTRLKVEYLQVRSRYKVLCMFINEPVGISEDHLELLKKQEKVMKSYLKILKSRCELLGIDTEEV' A
#
# COMPACT_ATOMS: atom_id res chain seq x y z
N MET A 1 24.91 6.83 -2.22
CA MET A 1 24.67 6.56 -2.42
C MET A 1 23.69 5.89 -2.71
N GLY A 2 23.27 5.62 -3.19
CA GLY A 2 22.38 5.03 -3.62
C GLY A 2 21.57 4.25 -3.00
N ASN A 3 20.89 4.63 -2.38
CA ASN A 3 20.08 3.86 -1.56
C ASN A 3 18.72 3.61 -2.15
N PHE A 4 18.68 3.23 -3.42
CA PHE A 4 17.38 2.98 -3.98
C PHE A 4 16.72 1.76 -3.33
N LYS A 5 17.52 0.81 -2.80
CA LYS A 5 16.95 -0.33 -2.07
C LYS A 5 16.28 0.13 -0.78
N THR A 6 16.92 1.05 -0.05
CA THR A 6 16.33 1.59 1.16
C THR A 6 15.06 2.35 0.82
N ARG A 7 15.10 3.17 -0.24
CA ARG A 7 13.91 3.92 -0.63
C ARG A 7 12.78 3.01 -1.08
N LEU A 8 13.13 1.92 -1.76
CA LEU A 8 12.10 0.97 -2.18
C LEU A 8 11.43 0.32 -0.98
N LYS A 9 12.22 -0.07 0.02
CA LYS A 9 11.64 -0.66 1.23
C LYS A 9 10.76 0.33 1.95
N VAL A 10 11.20 1.59 2.06
CA VAL A 10 10.40 2.63 2.70
C VAL A 10 9.10 2.84 1.96
N GLU A 11 9.17 2.89 0.63
CA GLU A 11 7.98 3.05 -0.19
C GLU A 11 7.00 1.91 0.06
N TYR A 12 7.51 0.68 0.06
CA TYR A 12 6.66 -0.48 0.30
C TYR A 12 5.97 -0.41 1.66
N LEU A 13 6.73 -0.07 2.70
CA LEU A 13 6.17 -0.02 4.04
C LEU A 13 5.16 1.10 4.20
N GLN A 14 5.42 2.25 3.57
CA GLN A 14 4.50 3.38 3.64
C GLN A 14 3.20 3.06 2.91
N VAL A 15 3.29 2.51 1.72
CA VAL A 15 2.09 2.17 0.95
C VAL A 15 1.30 1.09 1.67
N ARG A 16 2.01 0.13 2.28
CA ARG A 16 1.34 -0.93 3.03
C ARG A 16 0.54 -0.36 4.21
N SER A 17 1.13 0.59 4.92
CA SER A 17 0.44 1.22 6.05
C SER A 17 -0.80 1.98 5.57
N ARG A 18 -0.66 2.75 4.48
CA ARG A 18 -1.78 3.49 3.93
C ARG A 18 -2.88 2.56 3.45
N TYR A 19 -2.49 1.44 2.85
CA TYR A 19 -3.45 0.47 2.38
C TYR A 19 -4.25 -0.11 3.54
N LYS A 20 -3.59 -0.46 4.64
CA LYS A 20 -4.27 -0.99 5.81
C LYS A 20 -5.28 0.01 6.37
N VAL A 21 -4.88 1.27 6.46
CA VAL A 21 -5.78 2.31 6.96
C VAL A 21 -6.98 2.47 6.03
N LEU A 22 -6.73 2.46 4.72
CA LEU A 22 -7.80 2.59 3.75
C LEU A 22 -8.79 1.44 3.86
N CYS A 23 -8.29 0.21 4.01
CA CYS A 23 -9.15 -0.95 4.15
C CYS A 23 -10.01 -0.84 5.40
N MET A 24 -9.42 -0.37 6.50
CA MET A 24 -10.18 -0.19 7.74
C MET A 24 -11.28 0.83 7.56
N PHE A 25 -10.98 1.94 6.88
CA PHE A 25 -11.97 2.97 6.67
C PHE A 25 -13.11 2.49 5.76
N ILE A 26 -12.77 1.74 4.71
CA ILE A 26 -13.79 1.22 3.81
C ILE A 26 -14.71 0.24 4.54
N ASN A 27 -14.15 -0.49 5.50
CA ASN A 27 -14.94 -1.45 6.26
C ASN A 27 -15.97 -0.75 7.15
N GLU A 28 -15.65 0.44 7.65
CA GLU A 28 -16.58 1.23 8.46
C GLU A 28 -16.51 2.68 8.03
N PRO A 29 -17.05 3.00 6.86
CA PRO A 29 -16.95 4.37 6.36
C PRO A 29 -17.87 5.31 7.13
N VAL A 30 -17.35 6.48 7.43
CA VAL A 30 -18.08 7.49 8.19
C VAL A 30 -17.93 8.83 7.51
N GLY A 31 -19.06 9.52 7.31
CA GLY A 31 -19.00 10.90 6.84
C GLY A 31 -18.67 11.10 5.38
N ILE A 32 -18.87 10.09 4.54
CA ILE A 32 -18.62 10.25 3.11
C ILE A 32 -19.83 9.75 2.33
N SER A 33 -19.95 10.25 1.10
CA SER A 33 -21.04 9.86 0.21
C SER A 33 -20.74 8.47 -0.37
N GLU A 34 -21.77 7.88 -0.96
CA GLU A 34 -21.59 6.59 -1.63
C GLU A 34 -20.66 6.71 -2.82
N ASP A 35 -20.76 7.84 -3.54
CA ASP A 35 -19.86 8.06 -4.68
C ASP A 35 -18.41 8.09 -4.24
N HIS A 36 -18.14 8.77 -3.12
CA HIS A 36 -16.78 8.83 -2.59
C HIS A 36 -16.32 7.44 -2.16
N LEU A 37 -17.21 6.70 -1.51
CA LEU A 37 -16.87 5.33 -1.09
C LEU A 37 -16.51 4.46 -2.28
N GLU A 38 -17.22 4.60 -3.40
CA GLU A 38 -16.90 3.84 -4.60
C GLU A 38 -15.50 4.15 -5.11
N LEU A 39 -15.12 5.43 -5.06
CA LEU A 39 -13.78 5.82 -5.48
C LEU A 39 -12.72 5.24 -4.55
N LEU A 40 -13.01 5.21 -3.26
CA LEU A 40 -12.07 4.62 -2.30
C LEU A 40 -11.91 3.13 -2.53
N LYS A 41 -12.98 2.43 -2.91
CA LYS A 41 -12.89 1.01 -3.21
C LYS A 41 -12.03 0.77 -4.44
N LYS A 42 -12.14 1.64 -5.45
CA LYS A 42 -11.29 1.55 -6.62
C LYS A 42 -9.82 1.83 -6.26
N GLN A 43 -9.61 2.82 -5.41
CA GLN A 43 -8.28 3.15 -4.94
C GLN A 43 -7.65 1.97 -4.19
N GLU A 44 -8.45 1.29 -3.39
CA GLU A 44 -7.99 0.13 -2.63
C GLU A 44 -7.47 -0.95 -3.57
N LYS A 45 -8.19 -1.21 -4.65
CA LYS A 45 -7.78 -2.22 -5.61
C LYS A 45 -6.47 -1.85 -6.30
N VAL A 46 -6.33 -0.58 -6.68
CA VAL A 46 -5.11 -0.11 -7.33
C VAL A 46 -3.93 -0.20 -6.36
N MET A 47 -4.15 0.19 -5.11
CA MET A 47 -3.09 0.14 -4.12
C MET A 47 -2.67 -1.30 -3.84
N LYS A 48 -3.62 -2.23 -3.83
CA LYS A 48 -3.31 -3.63 -3.62
C LYS A 48 -2.40 -4.15 -4.73
N SER A 49 -2.71 -3.80 -5.97
CA SER A 49 -1.88 -4.19 -7.11
C SER A 49 -0.50 -3.58 -7.02
N TYR A 50 -0.43 -2.31 -6.66
CA TYR A 50 0.83 -1.61 -6.51
C TYR A 50 1.69 -2.25 -5.42
N LEU A 51 1.06 -2.61 -4.29
CA LEU A 51 1.78 -3.29 -3.21
C LEU A 51 2.38 -4.60 -3.67
N LYS A 52 1.65 -5.36 -4.48
CA LYS A 52 2.18 -6.62 -4.99
C LYS A 52 3.42 -6.38 -5.84
N ILE A 53 3.40 -5.34 -6.66
CA ILE A 53 4.55 -5.00 -7.49
C ILE A 53 5.73 -4.61 -6.61
N LEU A 54 5.49 -3.76 -5.60
CA LEU A 54 6.56 -3.33 -4.72
C LEU A 54 7.16 -4.51 -3.96
N LYS A 55 6.30 -5.40 -3.48
CA LYS A 55 6.78 -6.58 -2.76
C LYS A 55 7.62 -7.46 -3.66
N SER A 56 7.17 -7.66 -4.89
CA SER A 56 7.92 -8.47 -5.85
C SER A 56 9.27 -7.85 -6.16
N ARG A 57 9.31 -6.53 -6.29
CA ARG A 57 10.58 -5.84 -6.53
C ARG A 57 11.53 -6.02 -5.35
N CYS A 58 10.99 -5.93 -4.13
CA CYS A 58 11.82 -6.13 -2.95
C CYS A 58 12.36 -7.54 -2.91
N GLU A 59 11.52 -8.52 -3.19
CA GLU A 59 11.96 -9.92 -3.19
C GLU A 59 13.02 -10.18 -4.24
N LEU A 60 12.84 -9.59 -5.41
CA LEU A 60 13.82 -9.75 -6.49
C LEU A 60 15.19 -9.21 -6.08
N LEU A 61 15.22 -8.16 -5.30
CA LEU A 61 16.46 -7.52 -4.88
C LEU A 61 16.97 -8.03 -3.53
N GLY A 62 16.30 -9.03 -2.97
CA GLY A 62 16.73 -9.59 -1.69
C GLY A 62 16.45 -8.70 -0.50
N ILE A 63 15.48 -7.79 -0.62
CA ILE A 63 15.13 -6.88 0.46
C ILE A 63 14.10 -7.56 1.36
N ASP A 64 14.37 -7.56 2.66
CA ASP A 64 13.45 -8.15 3.63
C ASP A 64 12.27 -7.21 3.83
N THR A 65 11.07 -7.71 3.55
CA THR A 65 9.85 -6.91 3.69
C THR A 65 9.10 -7.22 4.98
N GLU A 66 9.60 -8.16 5.76
CA GLU A 66 8.96 -8.49 7.01
C GLU A 66 9.27 -7.43 8.05
N GLU A 67 8.24 -7.05 8.79
CA GLU A 67 8.47 -6.14 9.89
C GLU A 67 8.73 -6.93 11.13
N VAL A 68 9.66 -6.49 11.88
CA VAL A 68 10.02 -7.20 13.08
C VAL A 68 9.38 -6.55 14.29
#